data_4379713c829f20b6c260b53f73190496
#
_entry.id   4379713c829f20b6c260b53f73190496
#
_cell.length_a   1.000
_cell.length_b   1.000
_cell.length_c   1.000
_cell.angle_alpha   90.00
_cell.angle_beta   90.00
_cell.angle_gamma   90.00
#
_symmetry.space_group_name_H-M   'P 1'
#
loop_
_entity.id
_entity.type
_entity.pdbx_description
1 polymer ?
#
loop_
_entity_poly.entity_id
_entity_poly.type
_entity_poly.pdbx_seq_one_letter_code
_entity_poly.pdbx_strand_id
1 'polypeptide(L)'
;MENTLVRTDFNFAGQTHVYHGKVRDVYSIGEDLLVMIATDRISAFDVVLPQGIPYKGQVLNQIAAKFLDATADIVPNWKLATPDPMVTVGLRCEQYKVEMVIRAYLTGSAWREYKAGARMLCGVPLPEGMKENEKFPSPIITPTTKEDVGHDENISKEEIIAQGLVSKEEYEQLEKYTYALFQRGTEMAAQKGLILVDTKYEFGKKDGKIYLIDEIHTPDSSRYFYADTYQELFDKGEDQRQLSKEFVRKWLMDNGFQGKDGQKAPEMTEEYCNSVSERYIELYEKIVGEKFVKADASDVAGRIEKNIINYLNK
;
A
#
# COMPACT_ATOMS: atom_id res chain seq x y z
N MET A 1 21.62 11.22 -10.98
CA MET A 1 20.64 10.47 -10.14
C MET A 1 21.33 9.29 -9.50
N GLU A 2 21.13 9.05 -8.19
CA GLU A 2 21.45 7.77 -7.59
C GLU A 2 20.77 6.64 -8.37
N ASN A 3 21.41 5.47 -8.48
CA ASN A 3 20.85 4.36 -9.25
C ASN A 3 19.50 3.92 -8.69
N THR A 4 18.44 4.11 -9.46
CA THR A 4 17.09 3.66 -9.11
C THR A 4 16.76 2.35 -9.83
N LEU A 5 16.08 1.44 -9.14
CA LEU A 5 15.59 0.20 -9.72
C LEU A 5 14.15 0.40 -10.23
N VAL A 6 13.99 0.57 -11.53
CA VAL A 6 12.66 0.76 -12.14
C VAL A 6 12.12 -0.51 -12.80
N ARG A 7 12.93 -1.53 -13.02
CA ARG A 7 12.53 -2.82 -13.56
C ARG A 7 13.61 -3.87 -13.28
N THR A 8 13.18 -5.09 -13.06
CA THR A 8 14.07 -6.25 -12.98
C THR A 8 13.83 -7.18 -14.17
N ASP A 9 14.87 -7.91 -14.56
CA ASP A 9 14.82 -8.93 -15.61
C ASP A 9 15.73 -10.09 -15.19
N PHE A 10 15.34 -10.75 -14.09
CA PHE A 10 16.10 -11.85 -13.50
C PHE A 10 15.60 -13.19 -14.00
N ASN A 11 16.47 -14.19 -13.92
CA ASN A 11 16.13 -15.57 -14.24
C ASN A 11 16.60 -16.50 -13.11
N PHE A 12 15.68 -16.88 -12.25
CA PHE A 12 15.95 -17.73 -11.08
C PHE A 12 15.71 -19.21 -11.39
N ALA A 13 16.47 -20.08 -10.74
CA ALA A 13 16.23 -21.52 -10.79
C ALA A 13 14.80 -21.82 -10.28
N GLY A 14 14.03 -22.59 -11.06
CA GLY A 14 12.64 -22.92 -10.74
C GLY A 14 11.63 -21.80 -10.98
N GLN A 15 12.04 -20.69 -11.59
CA GLN A 15 11.10 -19.62 -11.96
C GLN A 15 10.07 -20.14 -12.98
N THR A 16 8.79 -19.92 -12.67
CA THR A 16 7.65 -20.32 -13.53
C THR A 16 6.95 -19.14 -14.18
N HIS A 17 6.99 -17.98 -13.55
CA HIS A 17 6.33 -16.77 -14.04
C HIS A 17 7.01 -15.51 -13.49
N VAL A 18 6.84 -14.39 -14.20
CA VAL A 18 7.18 -13.05 -13.71
C VAL A 18 6.01 -12.11 -14.03
N TYR A 19 5.64 -11.29 -13.05
CA TYR A 19 4.66 -10.23 -13.19
C TYR A 19 5.29 -8.89 -12.84
N HIS A 20 5.20 -7.93 -13.75
CA HIS A 20 5.66 -6.56 -13.53
C HIS A 20 4.46 -5.68 -13.21
N GLY A 21 4.23 -5.43 -11.92
CA GLY A 21 3.17 -4.55 -11.43
C GLY A 21 3.54 -3.06 -11.53
N LYS A 22 2.64 -2.20 -11.04
CA LYS A 22 2.86 -0.73 -11.06
C LYS A 22 4.12 -0.31 -10.28
N VAL A 23 4.43 -0.98 -9.16
CA VAL A 23 5.57 -0.63 -8.27
C VAL A 23 6.36 -1.84 -7.80
N ARG A 24 5.96 -3.06 -8.12
CA ARG A 24 6.62 -4.30 -7.72
C ARG A 24 6.80 -5.23 -8.90
N ASP A 25 7.91 -5.96 -8.88
CA ASP A 25 8.14 -7.11 -9.77
C ASP A 25 8.04 -8.38 -8.93
N VAL A 26 7.23 -9.34 -9.38
CA VAL A 26 6.91 -10.56 -8.63
C VAL A 26 7.28 -11.78 -9.45
N TYR A 27 8.18 -12.59 -8.91
CA TYR A 27 8.65 -13.84 -9.51
C TYR A 27 8.02 -15.02 -8.78
N SER A 28 7.36 -15.92 -9.53
CA SER A 28 6.88 -17.19 -9.00
C SER A 28 7.98 -18.24 -9.10
N ILE A 29 8.30 -18.91 -8.01
CA ILE A 29 9.32 -19.95 -7.93
C ILE A 29 8.62 -21.25 -7.56
N GLY A 30 8.63 -22.22 -8.48
CA GLY A 30 7.82 -23.43 -8.34
C GLY A 30 6.32 -23.09 -8.19
N GLU A 31 5.64 -23.89 -7.37
CA GLU A 31 4.21 -23.72 -7.11
C GLU A 31 3.91 -22.92 -5.83
N ASP A 32 4.90 -22.83 -4.93
CA ASP A 32 4.67 -22.43 -3.54
C ASP A 32 5.24 -21.07 -3.14
N LEU A 33 6.24 -20.56 -3.86
CA LEU A 33 6.96 -19.36 -3.45
C LEU A 33 6.75 -18.19 -4.41
N LEU A 34 6.73 -16.99 -3.81
CA LEU A 34 6.86 -15.71 -4.50
C LEU A 34 8.11 -14.98 -4.02
N VAL A 35 8.81 -14.37 -4.96
CA VAL A 35 9.84 -13.36 -4.69
C VAL A 35 9.30 -12.03 -5.15
N MET A 36 8.99 -11.15 -4.23
CA MET A 36 8.44 -9.82 -4.50
C MET A 36 9.52 -8.78 -4.30
N ILE A 37 9.79 -8.01 -5.34
CA ILE A 37 10.80 -6.94 -5.36
C ILE A 37 10.06 -5.60 -5.41
N ALA A 38 10.15 -4.83 -4.35
CA ALA A 38 9.67 -3.46 -4.34
C ALA A 38 10.66 -2.59 -5.11
N THR A 39 10.21 -2.07 -6.24
CA THR A 39 11.02 -1.21 -7.10
C THR A 39 10.90 0.26 -6.70
N ASP A 40 11.76 1.09 -7.26
CA ASP A 40 11.73 2.54 -7.05
C ASP A 40 10.69 3.26 -7.95
N ARG A 41 9.88 2.50 -8.71
CA ARG A 41 8.76 3.07 -9.46
C ARG A 41 7.78 3.73 -8.52
N ILE A 42 7.20 4.83 -8.97
CA ILE A 42 6.07 5.48 -8.32
C ILE A 42 4.91 5.55 -9.29
N SER A 43 3.71 5.25 -8.82
CA SER A 43 2.49 5.40 -9.61
C SER A 43 1.53 6.35 -8.91
N ALA A 44 0.85 7.18 -9.70
CA ALA A 44 -0.22 8.04 -9.24
C ALA A 44 -1.31 8.08 -10.33
N PHE A 45 -2.58 8.15 -9.93
CA PHE A 45 -3.71 8.09 -10.86
C PHE A 45 -3.67 6.86 -11.78
N ASP A 46 -3.24 5.71 -11.25
CA ASP A 46 -3.02 4.44 -11.97
C ASP A 46 -1.95 4.46 -13.08
N VAL A 47 -1.22 5.56 -13.22
CA VAL A 47 -0.12 5.71 -14.18
C VAL A 47 1.22 5.57 -13.46
N VAL A 48 2.11 4.73 -13.99
CA VAL A 48 3.51 4.67 -13.54
C VAL A 48 4.24 5.88 -14.08
N LEU A 49 4.87 6.65 -13.21
CA LEU A 49 5.60 7.86 -13.58
C LEU A 49 6.95 7.50 -14.22
N PRO A 50 7.48 8.36 -15.11
CA PRO A 50 8.67 8.03 -15.91
C PRO A 50 9.95 7.81 -15.08
N GLN A 51 10.11 8.54 -13.99
CA GLN A 51 11.31 8.49 -13.16
C GLN A 51 11.09 7.64 -11.90
N GLY A 52 12.12 6.92 -11.48
CA GLY A 52 12.17 6.23 -10.20
C GLY A 52 12.51 7.18 -9.05
N ILE A 53 12.04 6.86 -7.86
CA ILE A 53 12.33 7.61 -6.62
C ILE A 53 13.40 6.83 -5.83
N PRO A 54 14.58 7.41 -5.61
CA PRO A 54 15.65 6.71 -4.89
C PRO A 54 15.20 6.17 -3.53
N TYR A 55 15.56 4.93 -3.22
CA TYR A 55 15.23 4.22 -1.98
C TYR A 55 13.75 3.97 -1.69
N LYS A 56 12.82 4.35 -2.58
CA LYS A 56 11.39 4.13 -2.36
C LYS A 56 11.06 2.66 -2.17
N GLY A 57 11.61 1.79 -3.00
CA GLY A 57 11.42 0.34 -2.89
C GLY A 57 11.89 -0.20 -1.54
N GLN A 58 13.06 0.25 -1.07
CA GLN A 58 13.59 -0.12 0.24
C GLN A 58 12.66 0.33 1.37
N VAL A 59 12.22 1.58 1.35
CA VAL A 59 11.29 2.14 2.36
C VAL A 59 10.01 1.30 2.43
N LEU A 60 9.36 1.03 1.30
CA LEU A 60 8.11 0.28 1.27
C LEU A 60 8.27 -1.15 1.77
N ASN A 61 9.31 -1.85 1.30
CA ASN A 61 9.53 -3.24 1.67
C ASN A 61 9.85 -3.38 3.17
N GLN A 62 10.69 -2.51 3.72
CA GLN A 62 11.06 -2.56 5.14
C GLN A 62 9.89 -2.19 6.07
N ILE A 63 9.05 -1.20 5.70
CA ILE A 63 7.83 -0.89 6.46
C ILE A 63 6.89 -2.09 6.42
N ALA A 64 6.59 -2.64 5.24
CA ALA A 64 5.70 -3.78 5.10
C ALA A 64 6.19 -4.98 5.91
N ALA A 65 7.47 -5.34 5.81
CA ALA A 65 8.06 -6.45 6.53
C ALA A 65 7.91 -6.30 8.06
N LYS A 66 8.17 -5.10 8.58
CA LYS A 66 8.04 -4.81 10.02
C LYS A 66 6.59 -4.95 10.51
N PHE A 67 5.62 -4.45 9.75
CA PHE A 67 4.21 -4.57 10.13
C PHE A 67 3.66 -5.98 9.94
N LEU A 68 4.12 -6.73 8.93
CA LEU A 68 3.78 -8.15 8.79
C LEU A 68 4.25 -8.94 10.03
N ASP A 69 5.44 -8.66 10.56
CA ASP A 69 5.92 -9.27 11.79
C ASP A 69 5.11 -8.83 13.02
N ALA A 70 4.80 -7.54 13.13
CA ALA A 70 4.08 -6.97 14.27
C ALA A 70 2.59 -7.36 14.35
N THR A 71 2.05 -7.98 13.30
CA THR A 71 0.65 -8.42 13.20
C THR A 71 0.49 -9.93 12.99
N ALA A 72 1.57 -10.68 13.05
CA ALA A 72 1.57 -12.14 12.81
C ALA A 72 0.75 -12.93 13.83
N ASP A 73 0.49 -12.38 15.01
CA ASP A 73 -0.39 -12.93 16.04
C ASP A 73 -1.89 -12.74 15.74
N ILE A 74 -2.24 -11.84 14.83
CA ILE A 74 -3.62 -11.56 14.43
C ILE A 74 -4.05 -12.49 13.29
N VAL A 75 -3.24 -12.55 12.25
CA VAL A 75 -3.46 -13.38 11.05
C VAL A 75 -2.10 -13.85 10.53
N PRO A 76 -1.96 -15.13 10.12
CA PRO A 76 -0.74 -15.54 9.44
C PRO A 76 -0.55 -14.71 8.17
N ASN A 77 0.69 -14.44 7.81
CA ASN A 77 0.99 -13.69 6.60
C ASN A 77 1.91 -14.44 5.65
N TRP A 78 1.98 -13.99 4.42
CA TRP A 78 2.72 -14.64 3.36
C TRP A 78 4.23 -14.58 3.49
N LYS A 79 4.78 -13.64 4.27
CA LYS A 79 6.22 -13.39 4.39
C LYS A 79 6.96 -14.54 5.07
N LEU A 80 7.99 -15.06 4.41
CA LEU A 80 8.93 -16.03 4.97
C LEU A 80 10.27 -15.38 5.33
N ALA A 81 10.79 -14.52 4.44
CA ALA A 81 12.08 -13.85 4.63
C ALA A 81 12.19 -12.53 3.86
N THR A 82 13.15 -11.70 4.27
CA THR A 82 13.56 -10.48 3.56
C THR A 82 15.06 -10.56 3.27
N PRO A 83 15.46 -11.29 2.19
CA PRO A 83 16.88 -11.50 1.88
C PRO A 83 17.61 -10.23 1.46
N ASP A 84 16.89 -9.22 0.99
CA ASP A 84 17.41 -7.89 0.64
C ASP A 84 16.44 -6.81 1.18
N PRO A 85 16.91 -5.60 1.50
CA PRO A 85 16.05 -4.50 1.94
C PRO A 85 14.88 -4.18 1.00
N MET A 86 14.98 -4.53 -0.28
CA MET A 86 13.93 -4.32 -1.28
C MET A 86 13.16 -5.59 -1.63
N VAL A 87 13.43 -6.72 -0.99
CA VAL A 87 12.89 -8.04 -1.36
C VAL A 87 12.20 -8.73 -0.20
N THR A 88 11.00 -9.21 -0.45
CA THR A 88 10.32 -10.18 0.41
C THR A 88 10.12 -11.48 -0.36
N VAL A 89 10.53 -12.60 0.24
CA VAL A 89 10.20 -13.95 -0.22
C VAL A 89 9.12 -14.52 0.67
N GLY A 90 8.11 -15.12 0.06
CA GLY A 90 6.98 -15.63 0.82
C GLY A 90 6.16 -16.68 0.09
N LEU A 91 5.06 -17.07 0.73
CA LEU A 91 4.13 -18.07 0.25
C LEU A 91 3.33 -17.54 -0.94
N ARG A 92 3.19 -18.37 -1.97
CA ARG A 92 2.23 -18.14 -3.03
C ARG A 92 0.84 -18.56 -2.55
N CYS A 93 -0.01 -17.58 -2.32
CA CYS A 93 -1.41 -17.77 -1.93
C CYS A 93 -2.34 -17.47 -3.10
N GLU A 94 -3.47 -18.17 -3.18
CA GLU A 94 -4.56 -17.80 -4.08
C GLU A 94 -5.22 -16.51 -3.55
N GLN A 95 -5.08 -15.42 -4.30
CA GLN A 95 -5.56 -14.11 -3.89
C GLN A 95 -7.08 -14.02 -3.98
N TYR A 96 -7.72 -13.50 -2.94
CA TYR A 96 -9.11 -13.07 -3.03
C TYR A 96 -9.23 -11.87 -3.98
N LYS A 97 -10.27 -11.87 -4.80
CA LYS A 97 -10.51 -10.81 -5.80
C LYS A 97 -11.20 -9.57 -5.20
N VAL A 98 -10.86 -9.28 -3.95
CA VAL A 98 -11.32 -8.10 -3.21
C VAL A 98 -10.19 -7.48 -2.40
N GLU A 99 -10.18 -6.17 -2.30
CA GLU A 99 -9.34 -5.42 -1.38
C GLU A 99 -10.19 -4.93 -0.21
N MET A 100 -9.73 -5.17 1.00
CA MET A 100 -10.42 -4.74 2.22
C MET A 100 -9.92 -3.34 2.62
N VAL A 101 -10.60 -2.31 2.13
CA VAL A 101 -10.31 -0.91 2.48
C VAL A 101 -11.05 -0.56 3.75
N ILE A 102 -10.34 -0.07 4.77
CA ILE A 102 -10.91 0.41 6.03
C ILE A 102 -10.58 1.88 6.24
N ARG A 103 -11.57 2.64 6.70
CA ARG A 103 -11.48 4.10 6.85
C ARG A 103 -11.98 4.53 8.21
N ALA A 104 -11.14 5.28 8.94
CA ALA A 104 -11.54 5.92 10.21
C ALA A 104 -11.93 7.40 10.01
N TYR A 105 -11.60 7.99 8.86
CA TYR A 105 -11.84 9.40 8.54
C TYR A 105 -12.41 9.56 7.13
N LEU A 106 -13.27 10.55 6.96
CA LEU A 106 -13.86 10.90 5.66
C LEU A 106 -12.87 11.75 4.85
N THR A 107 -12.06 11.11 4.01
CA THR A 107 -11.06 11.79 3.20
C THR A 107 -10.82 11.08 1.87
N GLY A 108 -10.03 11.63 0.98
CA GLY A 108 -9.64 11.03 -0.30
C GLY A 108 -10.83 10.74 -1.21
N SER A 109 -10.93 9.51 -1.74
CA SER A 109 -12.04 9.12 -2.63
C SER A 109 -13.38 9.17 -1.93
N ALA A 110 -13.47 8.70 -0.68
CA ALA A 110 -14.70 8.73 0.10
C ALA A 110 -15.22 10.16 0.29
N TRP A 111 -14.35 11.12 0.56
CA TRP A 111 -14.73 12.52 0.63
C TRP A 111 -15.23 13.07 -0.71
N ARG A 112 -14.54 12.74 -1.81
CA ARG A 112 -14.97 13.20 -3.15
C ARG A 112 -16.38 12.70 -3.49
N GLU A 113 -16.69 11.44 -3.19
CA GLU A 113 -18.03 10.87 -3.40
C GLU A 113 -19.06 11.52 -2.47
N TYR A 114 -18.73 11.70 -1.19
CA TYR A 114 -19.59 12.37 -0.22
C TYR A 114 -19.90 13.82 -0.63
N LYS A 115 -18.89 14.58 -1.05
CA LYS A 115 -19.03 15.96 -1.54
C LYS A 115 -19.88 16.02 -2.82
N ALA A 116 -19.82 14.98 -3.65
CA ALA A 116 -20.67 14.85 -4.83
C ALA A 116 -22.12 14.44 -4.52
N GLY A 117 -22.46 14.20 -3.24
CA GLY A 117 -23.81 13.89 -2.79
C GLY A 117 -24.05 12.46 -2.32
N ALA A 118 -23.05 11.57 -2.42
CA ALA A 118 -23.20 10.21 -1.90
C ALA A 118 -23.40 10.20 -0.39
N ARG A 119 -24.34 9.36 0.08
CA ARG A 119 -24.62 9.12 1.51
C ARG A 119 -24.55 7.62 1.84
N MET A 120 -24.07 6.85 0.89
CA MET A 120 -23.79 5.43 1.04
C MET A 120 -22.50 5.11 0.28
N LEU A 121 -21.61 4.35 0.87
CA LEU A 121 -20.37 3.90 0.27
C LEU A 121 -20.20 2.40 0.51
N CYS A 122 -20.12 1.61 -0.56
CA CYS A 122 -20.02 0.13 -0.49
C CYS A 122 -21.09 -0.51 0.43
N GLY A 123 -22.34 -0.02 0.38
CA GLY A 123 -23.42 -0.49 1.25
C GLY A 123 -23.41 0.08 2.66
N VAL A 124 -22.42 0.90 3.05
CA VAL A 124 -22.33 1.53 4.37
C VAL A 124 -22.95 2.94 4.33
N PRO A 125 -23.96 3.23 5.16
CA PRO A 125 -24.53 4.57 5.25
C PRO A 125 -23.54 5.54 5.89
N LEU A 126 -23.44 6.74 5.33
CA LEU A 126 -22.58 7.80 5.81
C LEU A 126 -23.41 8.84 6.58
N PRO A 127 -22.95 9.32 7.76
CA PRO A 127 -23.65 10.36 8.51
C PRO A 127 -23.82 11.66 7.71
N GLU A 128 -24.92 12.37 7.94
CA GLU A 128 -25.15 13.68 7.33
C GLU A 128 -24.27 14.77 7.96
N GLY A 129 -23.93 15.79 7.17
CA GLY A 129 -23.24 16.99 7.64
C GLY A 129 -21.76 16.82 7.97
N MET A 130 -21.14 15.70 7.60
CA MET A 130 -19.71 15.48 7.79
C MET A 130 -18.86 16.42 6.91
N LYS A 131 -17.70 16.78 7.45
CA LYS A 131 -16.69 17.62 6.79
C LYS A 131 -15.53 16.75 6.28
N GLU A 132 -14.73 17.33 5.40
CA GLU A 132 -13.48 16.72 4.97
C GLU A 132 -12.55 16.46 6.15
N ASN A 133 -11.93 15.29 6.16
CA ASN A 133 -11.05 14.81 7.23
C ASN A 133 -11.73 14.58 8.60
N GLU A 134 -13.05 14.57 8.65
CA GLU A 134 -13.78 14.27 9.88
C GLU A 134 -13.68 12.78 10.21
N LYS A 135 -13.52 12.51 11.51
CA LYS A 135 -13.48 11.14 12.02
C LYS A 135 -14.86 10.50 11.99
N PHE A 136 -14.98 9.28 11.47
CA PHE A 136 -16.20 8.49 11.59
C PHE A 136 -16.46 8.09 13.05
N PRO A 137 -17.71 7.89 13.46
CA PRO A 137 -18.05 7.36 14.79
C PRO A 137 -17.37 6.03 15.09
N SER A 138 -17.22 5.18 14.07
CA SER A 138 -16.42 3.96 14.07
C SER A 138 -15.79 3.77 12.68
N PRO A 139 -14.64 3.09 12.57
CA PRO A 139 -14.08 2.77 11.26
C PRO A 139 -15.06 1.98 10.40
N ILE A 140 -15.11 2.27 9.11
CA ILE A 140 -15.97 1.61 8.13
C ILE A 140 -15.12 0.83 7.11
N ILE A 141 -15.63 -0.34 6.69
CA ILE A 141 -15.02 -1.13 5.63
C ILE A 141 -15.74 -0.84 4.32
N THR A 142 -14.98 -0.43 3.31
CA THR A 142 -15.46 -0.05 1.98
C THR A 142 -14.65 -0.80 0.93
N PRO A 143 -15.00 -2.08 0.65
CA PRO A 143 -14.19 -2.92 -0.21
C PRO A 143 -14.16 -2.42 -1.65
N THR A 144 -13.13 -2.85 -2.38
CA THR A 144 -13.07 -2.73 -3.84
C THR A 144 -12.86 -4.10 -4.46
N THR A 145 -13.25 -4.26 -5.71
CA THR A 145 -12.81 -5.40 -6.51
C THR A 145 -11.29 -5.34 -6.69
N LYS A 146 -10.69 -6.48 -7.01
CA LYS A 146 -9.29 -6.58 -7.42
C LYS A 146 -9.26 -7.08 -8.85
N GLU A 147 -9.16 -6.14 -9.77
CA GLU A 147 -9.16 -6.42 -11.19
C GLU A 147 -7.75 -6.76 -11.71
N ASP A 148 -7.65 -7.77 -12.56
CA ASP A 148 -6.41 -8.10 -13.25
C ASP A 148 -6.10 -7.09 -14.36
N VAL A 149 -7.15 -6.47 -14.92
CA VAL A 149 -7.07 -5.44 -15.97
C VAL A 149 -8.17 -4.40 -15.75
N GLY A 150 -7.82 -3.12 -15.77
CA GLY A 150 -8.75 -2.03 -15.54
C GLY A 150 -8.55 -1.33 -14.21
N HIS A 151 -9.62 -0.81 -13.64
CA HIS A 151 -9.62 -0.13 -12.35
C HIS A 151 -10.41 -0.93 -11.33
N ASP A 152 -9.93 -0.93 -10.09
CA ASP A 152 -10.67 -1.49 -8.97
C ASP A 152 -11.90 -0.64 -8.68
N GLU A 153 -13.06 -1.29 -8.49
CA GLU A 153 -14.36 -0.62 -8.30
C GLU A 153 -14.89 -0.85 -6.89
N ASN A 154 -15.58 0.16 -6.36
CA ASN A 154 -16.27 0.02 -5.09
C ASN A 154 -17.33 -1.09 -5.17
N ILE A 155 -17.36 -1.96 -4.17
CA ILE A 155 -18.30 -3.08 -4.11
C ILE A 155 -18.77 -3.28 -2.66
N SER A 156 -20.05 -3.63 -2.47
CA SER A 156 -20.57 -3.93 -1.14
C SER A 156 -20.31 -5.38 -0.72
N LYS A 157 -20.38 -5.64 0.59
CA LYS A 157 -20.35 -6.99 1.15
C LYS A 157 -21.39 -7.91 0.50
N GLU A 158 -22.58 -7.40 0.34
CA GLU A 158 -23.70 -8.14 -0.23
C GLU A 158 -23.43 -8.54 -1.68
N GLU A 159 -22.86 -7.62 -2.48
CA GLU A 159 -22.47 -7.88 -3.86
C GLU A 159 -21.31 -8.87 -3.95
N ILE A 160 -20.30 -8.75 -3.09
CA ILE A 160 -19.16 -9.70 -3.02
C ILE A 160 -19.66 -11.12 -2.81
N ILE A 161 -20.58 -11.31 -1.85
CA ILE A 161 -21.14 -12.61 -1.53
C ILE A 161 -22.06 -13.09 -2.65
N ALA A 162 -22.92 -12.22 -3.18
CA ALA A 162 -23.87 -12.58 -4.26
C ALA A 162 -23.16 -12.96 -5.56
N GLN A 163 -22.04 -12.33 -5.87
CA GLN A 163 -21.19 -12.65 -7.04
C GLN A 163 -20.29 -13.87 -6.80
N GLY A 164 -20.21 -14.39 -5.58
CA GLY A 164 -19.37 -15.54 -5.23
C GLY A 164 -17.86 -15.22 -5.23
N LEU A 165 -17.48 -13.95 -5.12
CA LEU A 165 -16.07 -13.56 -5.06
C LEU A 165 -15.42 -14.04 -3.75
N VAL A 166 -16.18 -14.02 -2.66
CA VAL A 166 -15.79 -14.55 -1.35
C VAL A 166 -17.02 -15.18 -0.72
N SER A 167 -16.91 -16.34 -0.06
CA SER A 167 -18.01 -16.91 0.71
C SER A 167 -18.38 -16.02 1.88
N LYS A 168 -19.61 -16.14 2.38
CA LYS A 168 -20.07 -15.35 3.53
C LYS A 168 -19.17 -15.57 4.76
N GLU A 169 -18.85 -16.80 5.06
CA GLU A 169 -18.05 -17.21 6.21
C GLU A 169 -16.61 -16.66 6.10
N GLU A 170 -16.02 -16.74 4.92
CA GLU A 170 -14.69 -16.19 4.68
C GLU A 170 -14.71 -14.65 4.74
N TYR A 171 -15.71 -14.00 4.14
CA TYR A 171 -15.83 -12.54 4.21
C TYR A 171 -15.94 -12.04 5.67
N GLU A 172 -16.74 -12.70 6.50
CA GLU A 172 -16.86 -12.37 7.94
C GLU A 172 -15.51 -12.53 8.66
N GLN A 173 -14.68 -13.48 8.23
CA GLN A 173 -13.34 -13.64 8.76
C GLN A 173 -12.39 -12.54 8.27
N LEU A 174 -12.47 -12.15 6.98
CA LEU A 174 -11.72 -11.00 6.44
C LEU A 174 -12.08 -9.70 7.16
N GLU A 175 -13.36 -9.46 7.46
CA GLU A 175 -13.79 -8.30 8.27
C GLU A 175 -13.12 -8.29 9.65
N LYS A 176 -13.16 -9.40 10.37
CA LYS A 176 -12.53 -9.52 11.70
C LYS A 176 -11.03 -9.21 11.63
N TYR A 177 -10.32 -9.79 10.69
CA TYR A 177 -8.90 -9.52 10.48
C TYR A 177 -8.65 -8.06 10.13
N THR A 178 -9.45 -7.48 9.25
CA THR A 178 -9.35 -6.08 8.83
C THR A 178 -9.47 -5.12 10.01
N TYR A 179 -10.48 -5.30 10.87
CA TYR A 179 -10.63 -4.48 12.08
C TYR A 179 -9.48 -4.68 13.07
N ALA A 180 -9.05 -5.91 13.31
CA ALA A 180 -7.97 -6.19 14.26
C ALA A 180 -6.62 -5.64 13.79
N LEU A 181 -6.30 -5.79 12.49
CA LEU A 181 -5.11 -5.21 11.87
C LEU A 181 -5.12 -3.68 11.94
N PHE A 182 -6.27 -3.08 11.64
CA PHE A 182 -6.43 -1.63 11.69
C PHE A 182 -6.30 -1.08 13.10
N GLN A 183 -6.86 -1.76 14.09
CA GLN A 183 -6.69 -1.38 15.49
C GLN A 183 -5.22 -1.43 15.90
N ARG A 184 -4.50 -2.53 15.60
CA ARG A 184 -3.07 -2.66 15.87
C ARG A 184 -2.25 -1.55 15.19
N GLY A 185 -2.53 -1.28 13.92
CA GLY A 185 -1.89 -0.20 13.16
C GLY A 185 -2.17 1.19 13.75
N THR A 186 -3.40 1.43 14.21
CA THR A 186 -3.80 2.67 14.89
C THR A 186 -3.04 2.87 16.21
N GLU A 187 -2.92 1.83 17.01
CA GLU A 187 -2.18 1.86 18.28
C GLU A 187 -0.68 2.11 18.05
N MET A 188 -0.10 1.44 17.06
CA MET A 188 1.32 1.64 16.69
C MET A 188 1.57 3.05 16.14
N ALA A 189 0.67 3.58 15.32
CA ALA A 189 0.74 4.94 14.80
C ALA A 189 0.65 5.99 15.92
N ALA A 190 -0.27 5.81 16.86
CA ALA A 190 -0.46 6.70 18.00
C ALA A 190 0.80 6.83 18.86
N GLN A 191 1.54 5.74 19.06
CA GLN A 191 2.82 5.74 19.78
C GLN A 191 3.90 6.60 19.09
N LYS A 192 3.71 6.91 17.81
CA LYS A 192 4.61 7.73 16.99
C LYS A 192 4.06 9.15 16.73
N GLY A 193 2.97 9.53 17.43
CA GLY A 193 2.31 10.82 17.19
C GLY A 193 1.59 10.91 15.85
N LEU A 194 1.18 9.77 15.30
CA LEU A 194 0.47 9.66 14.03
C LEU A 194 -0.95 9.12 14.22
N ILE A 195 -1.83 9.46 13.30
CA ILE A 195 -3.16 8.92 13.17
C ILE A 195 -3.19 8.06 11.91
N LEU A 196 -3.49 6.76 12.01
CA LEU A 196 -3.79 5.93 10.85
C LEU A 196 -5.21 6.25 10.38
N VAL A 197 -5.30 6.86 9.22
CA VAL A 197 -6.55 7.44 8.68
C VAL A 197 -7.35 6.39 7.93
N ASP A 198 -6.73 5.74 6.99
CA ASP A 198 -7.26 4.66 6.18
C ASP A 198 -6.11 3.76 5.67
N THR A 199 -6.47 2.55 5.32
CA THR A 199 -5.56 1.59 4.70
C THR A 199 -6.33 0.54 3.93
N LYS A 200 -5.64 -0.22 3.10
CA LYS A 200 -6.18 -1.40 2.43
C LYS A 200 -5.39 -2.65 2.82
N TYR A 201 -6.08 -3.77 2.92
CA TYR A 201 -5.49 -5.09 3.12
C TYR A 201 -5.89 -6.01 1.98
N GLU A 202 -4.96 -6.86 1.59
CA GLU A 202 -5.19 -7.94 0.64
C GLU A 202 -4.99 -9.28 1.35
N PHE A 203 -5.87 -10.21 1.05
CA PHE A 203 -5.83 -11.54 1.63
C PHE A 203 -5.75 -12.60 0.54
N GLY A 204 -5.19 -13.74 0.89
CA GLY A 204 -5.14 -14.90 0.03
C GLY A 204 -5.38 -16.18 0.83
N LYS A 205 -5.56 -17.27 0.12
CA LYS A 205 -5.82 -18.59 0.69
C LYS A 205 -4.74 -19.58 0.27
N LYS A 206 -4.26 -20.38 1.19
CA LYS A 206 -3.36 -21.51 0.94
C LYS A 206 -3.69 -22.64 1.89
N ASP A 207 -3.87 -23.83 1.38
CA ASP A 207 -4.18 -25.04 2.17
C ASP A 207 -5.36 -24.85 3.16
N GLY A 208 -6.40 -24.16 2.70
CA GLY A 208 -7.60 -23.88 3.49
C GLY A 208 -7.46 -22.78 4.53
N LYS A 209 -6.31 -22.14 4.64
CA LYS A 209 -6.05 -21.04 5.59
C LYS A 209 -6.00 -19.69 4.89
N ILE A 210 -6.49 -18.66 5.57
CA ILE A 210 -6.42 -17.27 5.11
C ILE A 210 -5.09 -16.67 5.58
N TYR A 211 -4.42 -15.97 4.68
CA TYR A 211 -3.18 -15.25 4.91
C TYR A 211 -3.36 -13.78 4.53
N LEU A 212 -2.76 -12.89 5.31
CA LEU A 212 -2.51 -11.52 4.86
C LEU A 212 -1.39 -11.56 3.81
N ILE A 213 -1.63 -10.96 2.66
CA ILE A 213 -0.68 -10.93 1.54
C ILE A 213 -0.34 -9.48 1.16
N ASP A 214 0.59 -9.32 0.23
CA ASP A 214 1.08 -8.03 -0.27
C ASP A 214 1.71 -7.16 0.83
N GLU A 215 1.36 -5.90 0.89
CA GLU A 215 1.91 -4.91 1.83
C GLU A 215 0.92 -4.53 2.93
N ILE A 216 1.42 -4.00 4.00
CA ILE A 216 0.61 -3.52 5.12
C ILE A 216 1.18 -2.19 5.67
N HIS A 217 0.32 -1.21 5.90
CA HIS A 217 0.59 0.06 6.58
C HIS A 217 1.71 0.89 5.96
N THR A 218 2.02 0.69 4.68
CA THR A 218 3.00 1.50 3.95
C THR A 218 2.39 2.83 3.50
N PRO A 219 3.20 3.83 3.17
CA PRO A 219 2.70 5.10 2.62
C PRO A 219 1.96 4.96 1.28
N ASP A 220 2.14 3.85 0.56
CA ASP A 220 1.45 3.58 -0.70
C ASP A 220 0.07 2.96 -0.48
N SER A 221 -0.10 2.16 0.57
CA SER A 221 -1.37 1.50 0.94
C SER A 221 -2.16 2.22 2.02
N SER A 222 -1.56 3.19 2.71
CA SER A 222 -2.13 3.83 3.90
C SER A 222 -1.94 5.34 3.88
N ARG A 223 -2.79 6.01 4.63
CA ARG A 223 -2.70 7.45 4.89
C ARG A 223 -2.56 7.67 6.39
N TYR A 224 -1.63 8.56 6.75
CA TYR A 224 -1.45 8.99 8.14
C TYR A 224 -1.56 10.51 8.22
N PHE A 225 -2.20 11.00 9.28
CA PHE A 225 -2.13 12.39 9.69
C PHE A 225 -1.17 12.54 10.87
N TYR A 226 -0.59 13.74 11.02
CA TYR A 226 0.12 14.12 12.24
C TYR A 226 -0.90 14.43 13.34
N ALA A 227 -0.79 13.75 14.48
CA ALA A 227 -1.75 13.88 15.58
C ALA A 227 -1.72 15.28 16.24
N ASP A 228 -0.53 15.90 16.30
CA ASP A 228 -0.30 17.18 16.93
C ASP A 228 -0.97 18.37 16.23
N THR A 229 -1.21 18.25 14.93
CA THR A 229 -1.80 19.32 14.12
C THR A 229 -3.21 19.00 13.62
N TYR A 230 -3.69 17.76 13.81
CA TYR A 230 -4.94 17.30 13.21
C TYR A 230 -6.13 18.18 13.62
N GLN A 231 -6.33 18.38 14.92
CA GLN A 231 -7.52 19.09 15.40
C GLN A 231 -7.54 20.57 14.98
N GLU A 232 -6.38 21.24 15.08
CA GLU A 232 -6.28 22.64 14.69
C GLU A 232 -6.58 22.85 13.20
N LEU A 233 -5.97 22.03 12.33
CA LEU A 233 -6.18 22.11 10.88
C LEU A 233 -7.62 21.72 10.50
N PHE A 234 -8.19 20.70 11.16
CA PHE A 234 -9.58 20.30 10.95
C PHE A 234 -10.55 21.43 11.31
N ASP A 235 -10.38 22.08 12.46
CA ASP A 235 -11.24 23.17 12.92
C ASP A 235 -11.18 24.38 11.99
N LYS A 236 -10.02 24.64 11.39
CA LYS A 236 -9.83 25.70 10.40
C LYS A 236 -10.29 25.32 8.99
N GLY A 237 -10.58 24.05 8.73
CA GLY A 237 -10.88 23.54 7.38
C GLY A 237 -9.68 23.59 6.44
N GLU A 238 -8.48 23.49 6.98
CA GLU A 238 -7.21 23.47 6.24
C GLU A 238 -6.77 22.03 5.90
N ASP A 239 -5.90 21.92 4.89
CA ASP A 239 -5.31 20.64 4.48
C ASP A 239 -4.52 20.01 5.65
N GLN A 240 -4.71 18.72 5.87
CA GLN A 240 -3.99 18.00 6.91
C GLN A 240 -2.50 17.80 6.54
N ARG A 241 -1.62 17.93 7.54
CA ARG A 241 -0.27 17.39 7.41
C ARG A 241 -0.35 15.87 7.37
N GLN A 242 0.08 15.27 6.28
CA GLN A 242 -0.09 13.84 6.08
C GLN A 242 1.17 13.15 5.54
N LEU A 243 1.29 11.89 5.91
CA LEU A 243 2.28 10.96 5.43
C LEU A 243 1.58 9.96 4.48
N SER A 244 1.71 10.22 3.19
CA SER A 244 1.18 9.40 2.09
C SER A 244 1.79 9.93 0.79
N LYS A 245 1.50 9.31 -0.33
CA LYS A 245 1.92 9.84 -1.63
C LYS A 245 1.02 10.99 -2.18
N GLU A 246 0.14 11.54 -1.35
CA GLU A 246 -0.78 12.63 -1.77
C GLU A 246 -0.02 13.89 -2.21
N PHE A 247 1.15 14.17 -1.63
CA PHE A 247 1.98 15.29 -2.06
C PHE A 247 2.47 15.16 -3.51
N VAL A 248 2.71 13.92 -3.98
CA VAL A 248 3.06 13.67 -5.39
C VAL A 248 1.83 13.88 -6.27
N ARG A 249 0.65 13.43 -5.85
CA ARG A 249 -0.60 13.67 -6.59
C ARG A 249 -0.90 15.16 -6.71
N LYS A 250 -0.74 15.92 -5.62
CA LYS A 250 -0.94 17.38 -5.62
C LYS A 250 0.02 18.06 -6.61
N TRP A 251 1.30 17.73 -6.55
CA TRP A 251 2.28 18.24 -7.49
C TRP A 251 1.92 17.92 -8.95
N LEU A 252 1.49 16.70 -9.23
CA LEU A 252 1.04 16.29 -10.58
C LEU A 252 -0.16 17.12 -11.05
N MET A 253 -1.16 17.32 -10.17
CA MET A 253 -2.33 18.15 -10.47
C MET A 253 -1.94 19.61 -10.73
N ASP A 254 -1.05 20.17 -9.94
CA ASP A 254 -0.52 21.53 -10.13
C ASP A 254 0.25 21.67 -11.46
N ASN A 255 0.80 20.56 -11.99
CA ASN A 255 1.43 20.47 -13.30
C ASN A 255 0.49 19.95 -14.42
N GLY A 256 -0.82 19.99 -14.19
CA GLY A 256 -1.84 19.70 -15.20
C GLY A 256 -2.07 18.20 -15.49
N PHE A 257 -1.60 17.29 -14.63
CA PHE A 257 -1.72 15.84 -14.80
C PHE A 257 -2.64 15.21 -13.74
N GLN A 258 -3.65 14.47 -14.22
CA GLN A 258 -4.61 13.74 -13.39
C GLN A 258 -4.85 12.30 -13.88
N GLY A 259 -3.98 11.78 -14.76
CA GLY A 259 -4.11 10.44 -15.32
C GLY A 259 -5.23 10.28 -16.35
N LYS A 260 -5.78 11.38 -16.88
CA LYS A 260 -6.85 11.34 -17.90
C LYS A 260 -6.28 11.01 -19.26
N ASP A 261 -7.12 10.42 -20.12
CA ASP A 261 -6.76 10.09 -21.49
C ASP A 261 -6.18 11.30 -22.24
N GLY A 262 -5.06 11.06 -22.93
CA GLY A 262 -4.35 12.09 -23.68
C GLY A 262 -3.44 13.01 -22.86
N GLN A 263 -3.44 12.90 -21.54
CA GLN A 263 -2.48 13.61 -20.68
C GLN A 263 -1.14 12.88 -20.66
N LYS A 264 -0.05 13.65 -20.67
CA LYS A 264 1.31 13.14 -20.49
C LYS A 264 1.80 13.53 -19.11
N ALA A 265 2.33 12.56 -18.36
CA ALA A 265 2.95 12.82 -17.07
C ALA A 265 4.10 13.82 -17.24
N PRO A 266 4.19 14.85 -16.37
CA PRO A 266 5.30 15.79 -16.38
C PRO A 266 6.61 15.08 -16.05
N GLU A 267 7.70 15.57 -16.61
CA GLU A 267 9.03 15.09 -16.28
C GLU A 267 9.39 15.55 -14.86
N MET A 268 9.76 14.59 -14.02
CA MET A 268 10.24 14.88 -12.65
C MET A 268 11.75 15.16 -12.70
N THR A 269 12.13 16.37 -12.29
CA THR A 269 13.54 16.71 -12.21
C THR A 269 14.26 15.87 -11.15
N GLU A 270 15.59 15.74 -11.27
CA GLU A 270 16.40 15.03 -10.26
C GLU A 270 16.21 15.63 -8.86
N GLU A 271 16.18 16.97 -8.75
CA GLU A 271 15.91 17.64 -7.49
C GLU A 271 14.56 17.27 -6.89
N TYR A 272 13.51 17.22 -7.72
CA TYR A 272 12.18 16.79 -7.28
C TYR A 272 12.17 15.32 -6.86
N CYS A 273 12.75 14.41 -7.62
CA CYS A 273 12.86 12.99 -7.24
C CYS A 273 13.59 12.81 -5.90
N ASN A 274 14.66 13.55 -5.67
CA ASN A 274 15.39 13.53 -4.39
C ASN A 274 14.52 14.06 -3.24
N SER A 275 13.76 15.13 -3.45
CA SER A 275 12.83 15.65 -2.43
C SER A 275 11.73 14.66 -2.09
N VAL A 276 11.22 13.91 -3.08
CA VAL A 276 10.27 12.82 -2.88
C VAL A 276 10.91 11.68 -2.08
N SER A 277 12.15 11.30 -2.43
CA SER A 277 12.93 10.28 -1.70
C SER A 277 13.11 10.64 -0.23
N GLU A 278 13.51 11.87 0.07
CA GLU A 278 13.66 12.36 1.45
C GLU A 278 12.34 12.27 2.23
N ARG A 279 11.20 12.56 1.59
CA ARG A 279 9.90 12.39 2.21
C ARG A 279 9.57 10.92 2.49
N TYR A 280 9.87 10.00 1.59
CA TYR A 280 9.69 8.57 1.87
C TYR A 280 10.58 8.08 3.00
N ILE A 281 11.82 8.58 3.11
CA ILE A 281 12.72 8.30 4.23
C ILE A 281 12.18 8.88 5.54
N GLU A 282 11.68 10.13 5.54
CA GLU A 282 11.00 10.72 6.69
C GLU A 282 9.79 9.88 7.12
N LEU A 283 8.99 9.40 6.17
CA LEU A 283 7.87 8.50 6.42
C LEU A 283 8.32 7.22 7.13
N TYR A 284 9.37 6.60 6.63
CA TYR A 284 9.96 5.41 7.28
C TYR A 284 10.35 5.72 8.72
N GLU A 285 11.15 6.77 8.94
CA GLU A 285 11.66 7.13 10.26
C GLU A 285 10.53 7.46 11.25
N LYS A 286 9.46 8.09 10.78
CA LYS A 286 8.28 8.40 11.60
C LYS A 286 7.45 7.15 11.92
N ILE A 287 7.09 6.37 10.90
CA ILE A 287 6.21 5.20 11.04
C ILE A 287 6.93 4.09 11.83
N VAL A 288 8.18 3.81 11.50
CA VAL A 288 8.97 2.74 12.12
C VAL A 288 9.58 3.20 13.45
N GLY A 289 9.95 4.46 13.55
CA GLY A 289 10.62 5.05 14.73
C GLY A 289 12.10 4.71 14.82
N GLU A 290 12.73 4.38 13.70
CA GLU A 290 14.14 4.06 13.58
C GLU A 290 14.79 4.89 12.46
N LYS A 291 16.09 5.17 12.58
CA LYS A 291 16.83 5.81 11.49
C LYS A 291 16.87 4.94 10.26
N PHE A 292 16.61 5.53 9.09
CA PHE A 292 16.74 4.85 7.84
C PHE A 292 18.20 4.65 7.45
N VAL A 293 18.58 3.40 7.18
CA VAL A 293 19.93 3.06 6.73
C VAL A 293 19.86 2.74 5.25
N LYS A 294 20.39 3.63 4.43
CA LYS A 294 20.46 3.46 2.97
C LYS A 294 21.28 2.23 2.61
N ALA A 295 20.70 1.33 1.84
CA ALA A 295 21.43 0.20 1.26
C ALA A 295 22.38 0.68 0.16
N ASP A 296 23.39 -0.11 -0.15
CA ASP A 296 24.32 0.18 -1.25
C ASP A 296 23.55 0.30 -2.58
N ALA A 297 23.70 1.46 -3.22
CA ALA A 297 23.05 1.81 -4.47
C ALA A 297 24.04 1.77 -5.67
N SER A 298 25.26 1.31 -5.50
CA SER A 298 26.25 1.24 -6.59
C SER A 298 25.85 0.25 -7.69
N ASP A 299 25.26 -0.89 -7.30
CA ASP A 299 24.68 -1.90 -8.18
C ASP A 299 23.46 -2.54 -7.50
N VAL A 300 22.33 -1.85 -7.55
CA VAL A 300 21.09 -2.29 -6.90
C VAL A 300 20.59 -3.60 -7.44
N ALA A 301 20.59 -3.78 -8.77
CA ALA A 301 20.10 -4.99 -9.42
C ALA A 301 20.98 -6.21 -9.08
N GLY A 302 22.30 -6.09 -9.20
CA GLY A 302 23.22 -7.18 -8.88
C GLY A 302 23.20 -7.57 -7.40
N ARG A 303 23.06 -6.59 -6.48
CA ARG A 303 22.88 -6.85 -5.04
C ARG A 303 21.62 -7.69 -4.78
N ILE A 304 20.49 -7.28 -5.35
CA ILE A 304 19.19 -7.95 -5.19
C ILE A 304 19.26 -9.37 -5.74
N GLU A 305 19.71 -9.52 -6.98
CA GLU A 305 19.83 -10.83 -7.63
C GLU A 305 20.67 -11.80 -6.80
N LYS A 306 21.85 -11.36 -6.39
CA LYS A 306 22.75 -12.14 -5.53
C LYS A 306 22.10 -12.56 -4.21
N ASN A 307 21.39 -11.65 -3.55
CA ASN A 307 20.74 -11.93 -2.27
C ASN A 307 19.58 -12.93 -2.42
N ILE A 308 18.82 -12.83 -3.51
CA ILE A 308 17.75 -13.78 -3.83
C ILE A 308 18.34 -15.17 -4.13
N ILE A 309 19.37 -15.26 -4.99
CA ILE A 309 20.02 -16.53 -5.34
C ILE A 309 20.59 -17.20 -4.08
N ASN A 310 21.26 -16.44 -3.21
CA ASN A 310 21.79 -16.96 -1.94
C ASN A 310 20.69 -17.49 -1.02
N TYR A 311 19.49 -16.91 -1.06
CA TYR A 311 18.36 -17.39 -0.27
C TYR A 311 17.75 -18.66 -0.86
N LEU A 312 17.52 -18.69 -2.18
CA LEU A 312 16.89 -19.83 -2.86
C LEU A 312 17.77 -21.09 -2.90
N ASN A 313 19.09 -20.97 -2.71
CA ASN A 313 20.04 -22.09 -2.69
C ASN A 313 20.28 -22.66 -1.27
N LYS A 314 19.59 -22.17 -0.24
CA LYS A 314 19.66 -22.72 1.13
C LYS A 314 18.70 -23.88 1.33
#